data_3e5138452cc8e7ab4a6a4002d13b238e
#
_entry.id   3e5138452cc8e7ab4a6a4002d13b238e
#
_cell.length_a   1.000
_cell.length_b   1.000
_cell.length_c   1.000
_cell.angle_alpha   90.00
_cell.angle_beta   90.00
_cell.angle_gamma   90.00
#
_symmetry.space_group_name_H-M   'P 1'
#
loop_
_entity.id
_entity.type
_entity.pdbx_description
1 polymer ?
#
loop_
_entity_poly.entity_id
_entity_poly.type
_entity_poly.pdbx_seq_one_letter_code
_entity_poly.pdbx_strand_id
1 'polypeptide(L)'
;MMIIVKSRKKLRSTMECANIYKVLRVPLAYLRMNLEKQKARKGEKTMNLNLVHEIGKSQLRTDIPEFRSGSTVRVHVKIKEGDKSRIQVYEGIVTERKGGGIGETFTVRKISNGVGVERKFPLHSPIIDKIEVVRHGKVRRNKLRYLRNRSGKSARLKEIRH
;
A
#
# COMPACT_ATOMS: atom_id res chain seq x y z
N MET A 1 20.10 4.23 -28.57
CA MET A 1 19.49 5.47 -29.09
C MET A 1 18.57 6.21 -28.10
N MET A 2 18.45 5.79 -26.80
CA MET A 2 17.50 6.35 -25.81
C MET A 2 18.11 7.28 -24.75
N ILE A 3 19.42 7.43 -24.69
CA ILE A 3 20.13 8.23 -23.67
C ILE A 3 20.28 9.72 -24.07
N ILE A 4 20.29 10.01 -25.37
CA ILE A 4 20.54 11.39 -25.91
C ILE A 4 19.27 12.29 -25.76
N VAL A 5 18.06 11.73 -25.69
CA VAL A 5 16.82 12.51 -25.63
C VAL A 5 16.57 13.13 -24.25
N LYS A 6 17.02 12.49 -23.15
CA LYS A 6 16.88 13.04 -21.79
C LYS A 6 17.78 14.24 -21.51
N SER A 7 18.94 14.32 -22.16
CA SER A 7 19.88 15.44 -22.01
C SER A 7 19.35 16.72 -22.67
N ARG A 8 18.69 16.62 -23.83
CA ARG A 8 18.18 17.80 -24.56
C ARG A 8 16.99 18.49 -23.88
N LYS A 9 16.13 17.76 -23.16
CA LYS A 9 15.03 18.38 -22.40
C LYS A 9 15.52 19.18 -21.19
N LYS A 10 16.58 18.75 -20.53
CA LYS A 10 17.17 19.47 -19.38
C LYS A 10 17.89 20.77 -19.80
N LEU A 11 18.48 20.77 -20.99
CA LEU A 11 19.13 21.97 -21.56
C LEU A 11 18.14 23.04 -22.06
N ARG A 12 16.98 22.63 -22.62
CA ARG A 12 15.93 23.59 -23.02
C ARG A 12 15.32 24.33 -21.83
N SER A 13 15.07 23.66 -20.70
CA SER A 13 14.50 24.30 -19.50
C SER A 13 15.43 25.35 -18.87
N THR A 14 16.75 25.17 -18.97
CA THR A 14 17.73 26.13 -18.45
C THR A 14 17.92 27.34 -19.38
N MET A 15 17.76 27.18 -20.71
CA MET A 15 17.82 28.30 -21.67
C MET A 15 16.54 29.15 -21.65
N GLU A 16 15.38 28.56 -21.47
CA GLU A 16 14.11 29.29 -21.31
C GLU A 16 14.10 30.12 -20.02
N CYS A 17 14.60 29.59 -18.91
CA CYS A 17 14.76 30.35 -17.68
C CYS A 17 15.71 31.57 -17.88
N ALA A 18 16.83 31.41 -18.59
CA ALA A 18 17.79 32.50 -18.83
C ALA A 18 17.19 33.68 -19.63
N ASN A 19 16.25 33.42 -20.54
CA ASN A 19 15.58 34.46 -21.33
C ASN A 19 14.53 35.24 -20.55
N ILE A 20 13.80 34.60 -19.64
CA ILE A 20 12.79 35.25 -18.78
C ILE A 20 13.45 36.27 -17.82
N TYR A 21 14.66 35.97 -17.35
CA TYR A 21 15.39 36.86 -16.42
C TYR A 21 15.95 38.15 -17.04
N LYS A 22 16.22 38.14 -18.38
CA LYS A 22 16.62 39.38 -19.10
C LYS A 22 15.49 40.40 -19.16
N VAL A 23 14.24 39.98 -19.13
CA VAL A 23 13.05 40.85 -19.19
C VAL A 23 12.74 41.49 -17.84
N LEU A 24 13.01 40.79 -16.71
CA LEU A 24 12.58 41.22 -15.37
C LEU A 24 13.61 42.08 -14.58
N ARG A 25 14.79 42.39 -15.15
CA ARG A 25 15.86 43.21 -14.50
C ARG A 25 16.15 42.86 -13.03
N VAL A 26 15.98 41.59 -12.62
CA VAL A 26 16.24 41.12 -11.25
C VAL A 26 17.74 40.93 -11.06
N PRO A 27 18.39 41.55 -10.05
CA PRO A 27 19.81 41.43 -9.84
C PRO A 27 20.22 39.96 -9.55
N LEU A 28 21.29 39.49 -10.20
CA LEU A 28 21.82 38.12 -10.06
C LEU A 28 22.12 37.75 -8.59
N ALA A 29 22.44 38.73 -7.74
CA ALA A 29 22.66 38.54 -6.32
C ALA A 29 21.37 38.09 -5.59
N TYR A 30 20.20 38.61 -5.95
CA TYR A 30 18.91 38.24 -5.38
C TYR A 30 18.54 36.80 -5.73
N LEU A 31 18.87 36.37 -6.94
CA LEU A 31 18.64 34.98 -7.38
C LEU A 31 19.56 33.98 -6.68
N ARG A 32 20.83 34.35 -6.46
CA ARG A 32 21.78 33.54 -5.68
C ARG A 32 21.29 33.36 -4.24
N MET A 33 20.91 34.43 -3.56
CA MET A 33 20.37 34.38 -2.21
C MET A 33 19.12 33.52 -2.10
N ASN A 34 18.21 33.59 -3.06
CA ASN A 34 17.01 32.75 -3.05
C ASN A 34 17.31 31.25 -3.33
N LEU A 35 18.28 30.97 -4.20
CA LEU A 35 18.76 29.60 -4.46
C LEU A 35 19.44 28.99 -3.23
N GLU A 36 20.23 29.78 -2.51
CA GLU A 36 20.88 29.36 -1.26
C GLU A 36 19.86 29.15 -0.15
N LYS A 37 18.86 30.04 -0.01
CA LYS A 37 17.72 29.87 0.92
C LYS A 37 16.89 28.62 0.58
N GLN A 38 16.71 28.29 -0.69
CA GLN A 38 16.01 27.08 -1.10
C GLN A 38 16.83 25.82 -0.85
N LYS A 39 18.18 25.88 -1.04
CA LYS A 39 19.09 24.78 -0.69
C LYS A 39 19.11 24.54 0.82
N ALA A 40 19.19 25.61 1.63
CA ALA A 40 19.14 25.53 3.08
C ALA A 40 17.81 24.92 3.58
N ARG A 41 16.66 25.37 3.03
CA ARG A 41 15.35 24.80 3.36
C ARG A 41 15.19 23.33 2.95
N LYS A 42 15.86 22.88 1.88
CA LYS A 42 15.91 21.45 1.49
C LYS A 42 16.81 20.62 2.42
N GLY A 43 17.84 21.20 3.03
CA GLY A 43 18.75 20.52 3.95
C GLY A 43 18.14 20.23 5.32
N GLU A 44 17.17 21.06 5.77
CA GLU A 44 16.67 20.99 7.16
C GLU A 44 15.49 20.05 7.41
N LYS A 45 14.91 19.40 6.38
CA LYS A 45 13.68 18.56 6.54
C LYS A 45 13.71 17.22 5.82
N THR A 46 14.85 16.67 5.50
CA THR A 46 14.91 15.27 5.07
C THR A 46 15.01 14.38 6.31
N MET A 47 13.85 13.98 6.86
CA MET A 47 13.80 12.80 7.69
C MET A 47 14.56 11.70 6.97
N ASN A 48 15.41 11.00 7.68
CA ASN A 48 16.24 9.93 7.12
C ASN A 48 15.31 8.75 6.77
N LEU A 49 14.66 8.84 5.59
CA LEU A 49 13.67 7.85 5.12
C LEU A 49 14.25 6.44 5.11
N ASN A 50 15.58 6.31 4.98
CA ASN A 50 16.26 5.02 5.05
C ASN A 50 16.14 4.40 6.43
N LEU A 51 16.32 5.18 7.49
CA LEU A 51 16.23 4.70 8.90
C LEU A 51 14.80 4.26 9.22
N VAL A 52 13.78 5.03 8.78
CA VAL A 52 12.37 4.64 8.94
C VAL A 52 12.07 3.35 8.17
N HIS A 53 12.66 3.19 6.97
CA HIS A 53 12.48 1.99 6.16
C HIS A 53 13.14 0.76 6.80
N GLU A 54 14.31 0.91 7.39
CA GLU A 54 15.02 -0.16 8.12
C GLU A 54 14.24 -0.62 9.36
N ILE A 55 13.74 0.33 10.18
CA ILE A 55 12.86 0.02 11.30
C ILE A 55 11.59 -0.70 10.84
N GLY A 56 11.00 -0.26 9.72
CA GLY A 56 9.84 -0.91 9.13
C GLY A 56 10.12 -2.35 8.67
N LYS A 57 11.32 -2.61 8.11
CA LYS A 57 11.72 -3.95 7.67
C LYS A 57 11.85 -4.93 8.84
N SER A 58 12.39 -4.51 9.98
CA SER A 58 12.57 -5.38 11.14
C SER A 58 11.25 -5.87 11.75
N GLN A 59 10.13 -5.15 11.50
CA GLN A 59 8.80 -5.49 12.00
C GLN A 59 7.96 -6.32 11.01
N LEU A 60 8.50 -6.63 9.83
CA LEU A 60 7.79 -7.44 8.85
C LEU A 60 7.76 -8.92 9.29
N ARG A 61 6.58 -9.52 9.24
CA ARG A 61 6.41 -10.97 9.45
C ARG A 61 6.75 -11.71 8.17
N THR A 62 7.46 -12.82 8.30
CA THR A 62 7.85 -13.73 7.21
C THR A 62 6.88 -14.91 7.05
N ASP A 63 6.09 -15.25 8.09
CA ASP A 63 5.20 -16.41 8.17
C ASP A 63 3.86 -16.22 7.43
N ILE A 64 3.84 -15.42 6.37
CA ILE A 64 2.61 -15.05 5.67
C ILE A 64 2.52 -15.88 4.40
N PRO A 65 1.46 -16.68 4.21
CA PRO A 65 1.24 -17.40 2.97
C PRO A 65 0.98 -16.46 1.81
N GLU A 66 1.29 -16.88 0.60
CA GLU A 66 1.00 -16.11 -0.60
C GLU A 66 -0.50 -16.23 -0.95
N PHE A 67 -1.21 -15.12 -0.92
CA PHE A 67 -2.61 -15.04 -1.32
C PHE A 67 -2.92 -13.72 -2.02
N ARG A 68 -3.95 -13.72 -2.85
CA ARG A 68 -4.44 -12.54 -3.60
C ARG A 68 -5.89 -12.25 -3.28
N SER A 69 -6.39 -11.11 -3.73
CA SER A 69 -7.81 -10.81 -3.74
C SER A 69 -8.57 -11.94 -4.44
N GLY A 70 -9.69 -12.39 -3.85
CA GLY A 70 -10.45 -13.54 -4.33
C GLY A 70 -10.13 -14.86 -3.64
N SER A 71 -9.00 -14.97 -2.94
CA SER A 71 -8.68 -16.16 -2.13
C SER A 71 -9.61 -16.24 -0.92
N THR A 72 -10.01 -17.45 -0.54
CA THR A 72 -10.70 -17.71 0.72
C THR A 72 -9.66 -18.02 1.79
N VAL A 73 -9.66 -17.25 2.86
CA VAL A 73 -8.67 -17.36 3.95
C VAL A 73 -9.36 -17.56 5.29
N ARG A 74 -8.69 -18.28 6.20
CA ARG A 74 -8.99 -18.37 7.62
C ARG A 74 -7.97 -17.55 8.38
N VAL A 75 -8.43 -16.51 9.05
CA VAL A 75 -7.59 -15.64 9.87
C VAL A 75 -7.83 -15.98 11.34
N HIS A 76 -6.78 -16.43 12.02
CA HIS A 76 -6.78 -16.72 13.44
C HIS A 76 -6.45 -15.44 14.20
N VAL A 77 -7.43 -14.87 14.88
CA VAL A 77 -7.32 -13.59 15.59
C VAL A 77 -7.21 -13.83 17.08
N LYS A 78 -6.15 -13.35 17.69
CA LYS A 78 -5.95 -13.36 19.15
C LYS A 78 -6.82 -12.27 19.78
N ILE A 79 -7.70 -12.64 20.68
CA ILE A 79 -8.53 -11.72 21.46
C ILE A 79 -8.10 -11.85 22.92
N LYS A 80 -7.76 -10.73 23.55
CA LYS A 80 -7.48 -10.64 24.97
C LYS A 80 -8.68 -10.05 25.68
N GLU A 81 -9.21 -10.76 26.65
CA GLU A 81 -10.35 -10.36 27.48
C GLU A 81 -9.93 -10.43 28.95
N GLY A 82 -9.41 -9.30 29.49
CA GLY A 82 -8.76 -9.27 30.80
C GLY A 82 -7.52 -10.17 30.82
N ASP A 83 -7.49 -11.14 31.76
CA ASP A 83 -6.38 -12.08 31.90
C ASP A 83 -6.47 -13.30 30.96
N LYS A 84 -7.60 -13.48 30.28
CA LYS A 84 -7.83 -14.60 29.37
C LYS A 84 -7.54 -14.21 27.94
N SER A 85 -6.94 -15.12 27.18
CA SER A 85 -6.72 -14.96 25.74
C SER A 85 -7.40 -16.12 24.98
N ARG A 86 -8.11 -15.80 23.93
CA ARG A 86 -8.71 -16.80 23.03
C ARG A 86 -8.40 -16.49 21.58
N ILE A 87 -8.43 -17.54 20.75
CA ILE A 87 -8.27 -17.41 19.30
C ILE A 87 -9.65 -17.51 18.65
N GLN A 88 -10.01 -16.50 17.86
CA GLN A 88 -11.22 -16.51 17.04
C GLN A 88 -10.85 -16.67 15.58
N VAL A 89 -11.45 -17.65 14.91
CA VAL A 89 -11.25 -17.88 13.49
C VAL A 89 -12.25 -17.05 12.68
N TYR A 90 -11.70 -16.25 11.76
CA TYR A 90 -12.48 -15.46 10.81
C TYR A 90 -12.26 -16.00 9.40
N GLU A 91 -13.21 -16.78 8.87
CA GLU A 91 -13.15 -17.34 7.53
C GLU A 91 -13.95 -16.48 6.54
N GLY A 92 -13.37 -16.18 5.39
CA GLY A 92 -14.05 -15.40 4.36
C GLY A 92 -13.22 -15.19 3.11
N ILE A 93 -13.78 -14.42 2.18
CA ILE A 93 -13.14 -14.08 0.90
C ILE A 93 -12.38 -12.78 1.05
N VAL A 94 -11.12 -12.73 0.59
CA VAL A 94 -10.32 -11.50 0.52
C VAL A 94 -10.88 -10.63 -0.60
N THR A 95 -11.43 -9.48 -0.23
CA THR A 95 -12.02 -8.52 -1.18
C THR A 95 -11.01 -7.52 -1.70
N GLU A 96 -10.03 -7.15 -0.90
CA GLU A 96 -9.01 -6.17 -1.25
C GLU A 96 -7.73 -6.46 -0.47
N ARG A 97 -6.58 -6.33 -1.14
CA ARG A 97 -5.25 -6.26 -0.53
C ARG A 97 -4.62 -4.94 -0.95
N LYS A 98 -4.20 -4.11 0.00
CA LYS A 98 -3.77 -2.74 -0.23
C LYS A 98 -2.57 -2.37 0.64
N GLY A 99 -1.70 -1.52 0.09
CA GLY A 99 -0.51 -1.03 0.76
C GLY A 99 0.72 -1.86 0.43
N GLY A 100 1.78 -1.62 1.16
CA GLY A 100 3.05 -2.33 1.07
C GLY A 100 3.86 -2.15 2.35
N GLY A 101 4.79 -3.06 2.61
CA GLY A 101 5.58 -3.08 3.82
C GLY A 101 4.70 -3.20 5.07
N ILE A 102 5.09 -2.55 6.17
CA ILE A 102 4.38 -2.62 7.45
C ILE A 102 2.93 -2.13 7.40
N GLY A 103 2.61 -1.20 6.48
CA GLY A 103 1.27 -0.63 6.29
C GLY A 103 0.35 -1.49 5.42
N GLU A 104 0.75 -2.69 5.04
CA GLU A 104 -0.05 -3.56 4.20
C GLU A 104 -1.28 -4.09 4.95
N THR A 105 -2.46 -3.96 4.32
CA THR A 105 -3.74 -4.38 4.88
C THR A 105 -4.52 -5.21 3.88
N PHE A 106 -5.30 -6.16 4.39
CA PHE A 106 -6.25 -6.92 3.59
C PHE A 106 -7.63 -6.91 4.24
N THR A 107 -8.66 -6.96 3.41
CA THR A 107 -10.07 -6.95 3.87
C THR A 107 -10.69 -8.30 3.55
N VAL A 108 -11.27 -8.93 4.56
CA VAL A 108 -11.95 -10.21 4.45
C VAL A 108 -13.45 -10.01 4.63
N ARG A 109 -14.24 -10.55 3.69
CA ARG A 109 -15.70 -10.53 3.71
C ARG A 109 -16.25 -11.92 4.01
N LYS A 110 -17.14 -12.01 4.97
CA LYS A 110 -17.94 -13.21 5.24
C LYS A 110 -19.42 -12.85 5.28
N ILE A 111 -20.27 -13.83 5.11
CA ILE A 111 -21.72 -13.71 5.36
C ILE A 111 -21.99 -14.37 6.71
N SER A 112 -22.55 -13.62 7.64
CA SER A 112 -22.95 -14.09 8.96
C SER A 112 -24.42 -13.78 9.15
N ASN A 113 -25.25 -14.80 9.40
CA ASN A 113 -26.70 -14.65 9.58
C ASN A 113 -27.40 -13.84 8.47
N GLY A 114 -27.01 -14.09 7.21
CA GLY A 114 -27.53 -13.36 6.05
C GLY A 114 -26.93 -11.97 5.81
N VAL A 115 -26.17 -11.44 6.77
CA VAL A 115 -25.54 -10.11 6.67
C VAL A 115 -24.09 -10.24 6.22
N GLY A 116 -23.69 -9.42 5.23
CA GLY A 116 -22.30 -9.34 4.75
C GLY A 116 -21.45 -8.51 5.70
N VAL A 117 -20.49 -9.14 6.37
CA VAL A 117 -19.55 -8.49 7.29
C VAL A 117 -18.18 -8.41 6.66
N GLU A 118 -17.58 -7.21 6.66
CA GLU A 118 -16.21 -6.98 6.17
C GLU A 118 -15.34 -6.54 7.35
N ARG A 119 -14.18 -7.17 7.48
CA ARG A 119 -13.18 -6.79 8.46
C ARG A 119 -11.84 -6.55 7.78
N LYS A 120 -11.22 -5.42 8.09
CA LYS A 120 -9.88 -5.07 7.62
C LYS A 120 -8.85 -5.53 8.65
N PHE A 121 -7.81 -6.21 8.17
CA PHE A 121 -6.71 -6.70 8.97
C PHE A 121 -5.40 -6.09 8.48
N PRO A 122 -4.56 -5.49 9.35
CA PRO A 122 -3.16 -5.20 9.03
C PRO A 122 -2.41 -6.53 8.91
N LEU A 123 -1.66 -6.71 7.83
CA LEU A 123 -1.00 -7.99 7.51
C LEU A 123 0.04 -8.40 8.55
N HIS A 124 0.82 -7.43 9.03
CA HIS A 124 1.92 -7.65 9.97
C HIS A 124 1.53 -7.43 11.46
N SER A 125 0.22 -7.39 11.75
CA SER A 125 -0.25 -7.15 13.12
C SER A 125 0.00 -8.37 14.04
N PRO A 126 0.47 -8.16 15.28
CA PRO A 126 0.63 -9.23 16.28
C PRO A 126 -0.70 -9.83 16.76
N ILE A 127 -1.83 -9.15 16.49
CA ILE A 127 -3.19 -9.67 16.77
C ILE A 127 -3.50 -10.91 15.92
N ILE A 128 -2.90 -11.00 14.72
CA ILE A 128 -3.06 -12.15 13.85
C ILE A 128 -2.07 -13.23 14.30
N ASP A 129 -2.60 -14.37 14.69
CA ASP A 129 -1.80 -15.55 15.00
C ASP A 129 -1.29 -16.21 13.73
N LYS A 130 -2.23 -16.71 12.92
CA LYS A 130 -1.97 -17.46 11.70
C LYS A 130 -2.96 -17.09 10.60
N ILE A 131 -2.53 -17.14 9.36
CA ILE A 131 -3.37 -17.01 8.17
C ILE A 131 -3.27 -18.34 7.40
N GLU A 132 -4.40 -18.95 7.11
CA GLU A 132 -4.49 -20.17 6.30
C GLU A 132 -5.23 -19.87 5.01
N VAL A 133 -4.69 -20.30 3.88
CA VAL A 133 -5.35 -20.18 2.58
C VAL A 133 -6.10 -21.47 2.31
N VAL A 134 -7.42 -21.39 2.23
CA VAL A 134 -8.30 -22.53 1.98
C VAL A 134 -8.38 -22.83 0.49
N ARG A 135 -8.55 -21.78 -0.34
CA ARG A 135 -8.66 -21.91 -1.80
C ARG A 135 -8.36 -20.62 -2.50
N HIS A 136 -7.93 -20.70 -3.75
CA HIS A 136 -7.66 -19.57 -4.62
C HIS A 136 -8.83 -19.36 -5.59
N GLY A 137 -9.43 -18.16 -5.60
CA GLY A 137 -10.51 -17.81 -6.50
C GLY A 137 -9.98 -17.06 -7.73
N LYS A 138 -10.48 -17.43 -8.93
CA LYS A 138 -10.15 -16.75 -10.17
C LYS A 138 -10.88 -15.41 -10.28
N VAL A 139 -10.14 -14.31 -10.23
CA VAL A 139 -10.67 -12.96 -10.34
C VAL A 139 -9.88 -12.15 -11.36
N ARG A 140 -10.56 -11.23 -12.06
CA ARG A 140 -9.92 -10.30 -13.01
C ARG A 140 -9.56 -8.96 -12.37
N ARG A 141 -10.27 -8.60 -11.29
CA ARG A 141 -10.10 -7.30 -10.59
C ARG A 141 -9.38 -7.52 -9.27
N ASN A 142 -8.51 -6.60 -8.91
CA ASN A 142 -7.82 -6.64 -7.61
C ASN A 142 -8.72 -6.18 -6.44
N LYS A 143 -9.71 -5.31 -6.71
CA LYS A 143 -10.69 -4.84 -5.71
C LYS A 143 -12.07 -5.37 -6.04
N LEU A 144 -12.62 -6.22 -5.16
CA LEU A 144 -13.85 -6.97 -5.38
C LEU A 144 -15.07 -6.31 -4.71
N ARG A 145 -15.21 -4.98 -4.86
CA ARG A 145 -16.31 -4.22 -4.25
C ARG A 145 -17.69 -4.67 -4.74
N TYR A 146 -17.78 -5.19 -5.95
CA TYR A 146 -19.02 -5.70 -6.53
C TYR A 146 -19.64 -6.88 -5.76
N LEU A 147 -18.86 -7.58 -4.92
CA LEU A 147 -19.38 -8.67 -4.08
C LEU A 147 -20.37 -8.18 -3.02
N ARG A 148 -20.36 -6.88 -2.72
CA ARG A 148 -21.34 -6.29 -1.77
C ARG A 148 -22.76 -6.37 -2.31
N ASN A 149 -22.93 -6.19 -3.61
CA ASN A 149 -24.22 -6.16 -4.31
C ASN A 149 -24.63 -7.55 -4.84
N ARG A 150 -23.82 -8.59 -4.57
CA ARG A 150 -24.08 -9.95 -5.04
C ARG A 150 -24.34 -10.88 -3.87
N SER A 151 -25.33 -11.76 -4.03
CA SER A 151 -25.67 -12.78 -3.05
C SER A 151 -25.84 -14.16 -3.71
N GLY A 152 -25.84 -15.21 -2.90
CA GLY A 152 -26.06 -16.58 -3.35
C GLY A 152 -25.05 -17.05 -4.39
N LYS A 153 -25.56 -17.65 -5.48
CA LYS A 153 -24.74 -18.22 -6.57
C LYS A 153 -23.88 -17.19 -7.30
N SER A 154 -24.37 -15.94 -7.44
CA SER A 154 -23.64 -14.86 -8.15
C SER A 154 -22.43 -14.32 -7.37
N ALA A 155 -22.38 -14.54 -6.06
CA ALA A 155 -21.27 -14.16 -5.19
C ALA A 155 -20.15 -15.20 -5.15
N ARG A 156 -20.38 -16.43 -5.65
CA ARG A 156 -19.38 -17.50 -5.66
C ARG A 156 -18.32 -17.23 -6.72
N LEU A 157 -17.06 -17.27 -6.31
CA LEU A 157 -15.91 -17.17 -7.21
C LEU A 157 -15.55 -18.57 -7.74
N LYS A 158 -15.16 -18.64 -9.00
CA LYS A 158 -14.62 -19.88 -9.59
C LYS A 158 -13.27 -20.17 -8.94
N GLU A 159 -13.03 -21.42 -8.58
CA GLU A 159 -11.77 -21.87 -8.02
C GLU A 159 -10.72 -22.06 -9.10
N ILE A 160 -9.47 -21.72 -8.80
CA ILE A 160 -8.32 -22.07 -9.63
C ILE A 160 -7.88 -23.46 -9.19
N ARG A 161 -8.08 -24.45 -10.06
CA ARG A 161 -7.50 -25.80 -9.89
C ARG A 161 -6.11 -25.76 -10.53
N HIS A 162 -5.13 -26.15 -9.78
CA HIS A 162 -3.76 -26.40 -10.26
C HIS A 162 -3.63 -27.83 -10.67
#